data_224e3c09f8932fe78890252a802dc6d3
#
_entry.id   224e3c09f8932fe78890252a802dc6d3
#
_cell.length_a   1.000
_cell.length_b   1.000
_cell.length_c   1.000
_cell.angle_alpha   90.00
_cell.angle_beta   90.00
_cell.angle_gamma   90.00
#
_symmetry.space_group_name_H-M   'P 1'
#
loop_
_entity.id
_entity.type
_entity.pdbx_description
1 polymer ?
#
loop_
_entity_poly.entity_id
_entity_poly.type
_entity_poly.pdbx_seq_one_letter_code
_entity_poly.pdbx_strand_id
1 'polypeptide(L)'
;MSAPLDAAPATDPTARHDGLPRKTASAAGVDPDAVIGFLDDVEQAGLDLHGFMLFRDGAVAAEGWRWPYAAHRPRNLHSVAKSFTASAIGLAVREGLLRLDAPVIGFFPEFAEEARQPGLEAMTVEHLLTMSVGHESETSGAVWRGIKTSWVREFFKIPLAHAPGERFVYTSAASYMLSAILTRLTGQTMHDYLKPRLFEPLGIAGEAWDVGPDGVNPGGNGLVATTADLLKLGILHLQDGAWQGRQVLPPDWVRAATRAQGPSAGYGYQWWVYDDATYAGIGKFVQMVRVYPEHGAVLAVIGAMKGSSRLVPHMNAHFPAAFGVSNPDAAKDARLAARLAAWQHEDAAAPWKAPFQAGQTPAQLRRLRFTATDNAQGITG
;
A
#
# COMPACT_ATOMS: atom_id res chain seq x y z
N MET A 1 -31.69 -43.65 19.18
CA MET A 1 -31.13 -42.60 20.03
C MET A 1 -29.91 -42.05 19.30
N SER A 2 -30.09 -40.95 18.60
CA SER A 2 -29.00 -40.29 17.88
C SER A 2 -28.36 -39.27 18.81
N ALA A 3 -27.03 -39.34 18.99
CA ALA A 3 -26.27 -38.34 19.77
C ALA A 3 -26.33 -36.98 19.09
N PRO A 4 -26.34 -35.87 19.86
CA PRO A 4 -26.30 -34.54 19.26
C PRO A 4 -24.92 -34.28 18.66
N LEU A 5 -24.92 -33.75 17.45
CA LEU A 5 -23.74 -33.21 16.79
C LEU A 5 -23.17 -32.06 17.69
N ASP A 6 -21.93 -32.23 18.15
CA ASP A 6 -21.18 -31.21 18.84
C ASP A 6 -21.11 -29.95 17.95
N ALA A 7 -21.70 -28.87 18.41
CA ALA A 7 -21.55 -27.56 17.80
C ALA A 7 -20.07 -27.17 17.89
N ALA A 8 -19.46 -26.89 16.74
CA ALA A 8 -18.14 -26.29 16.68
C ALA A 8 -18.10 -25.05 17.61
N PRO A 9 -17.01 -24.83 18.37
CA PRO A 9 -16.93 -23.66 19.24
C PRO A 9 -17.11 -22.42 18.40
N ALA A 10 -18.01 -21.52 18.84
CA ALA A 10 -18.21 -20.21 18.21
C ALA A 10 -16.85 -19.52 18.15
N THR A 11 -16.34 -19.30 16.94
CA THR A 11 -15.12 -18.52 16.74
C THR A 11 -15.35 -17.13 17.30
N ASP A 12 -14.50 -16.71 18.23
CA ASP A 12 -14.51 -15.35 18.79
C ASP A 12 -14.43 -14.34 17.62
N PRO A 13 -15.45 -13.52 17.37
CA PRO A 13 -15.44 -12.56 16.27
C PRO A 13 -14.38 -11.46 16.43
N THR A 14 -13.74 -11.39 17.61
CA THR A 14 -12.59 -10.51 17.89
C THR A 14 -11.25 -11.18 17.67
N ALA A 15 -11.22 -12.50 17.46
CA ALA A 15 -9.98 -13.23 17.16
C ALA A 15 -9.42 -12.77 15.80
N ARG A 16 -8.26 -12.14 15.83
CA ARG A 16 -7.59 -11.62 14.63
C ARG A 16 -6.84 -12.74 13.95
N HIS A 17 -7.28 -13.10 12.74
CA HIS A 17 -6.74 -14.21 11.96
C HIS A 17 -5.63 -13.78 10.99
N ASP A 18 -4.95 -12.63 11.23
CA ASP A 18 -3.89 -12.13 10.36
C ASP A 18 -2.54 -12.85 10.53
N GLY A 19 -2.41 -13.72 11.53
CA GLY A 19 -1.21 -14.53 11.79
C GLY A 19 -0.04 -13.74 12.42
N LEU A 20 -0.25 -12.48 12.83
CA LEU A 20 0.79 -11.68 13.48
C LEU A 20 0.69 -11.81 15.01
N PRO A 21 1.81 -12.04 15.74
CA PRO A 21 1.83 -12.01 17.20
C PRO A 21 1.52 -10.61 17.75
N ARG A 22 1.03 -10.53 18.99
CA ARG A 22 0.78 -9.28 19.72
C ARG A 22 1.58 -9.26 21.02
N LYS A 23 2.09 -8.07 21.36
CA LYS A 23 2.67 -7.73 22.66
C LYS A 23 2.09 -6.39 23.11
N THR A 24 2.18 -6.07 24.41
CA THR A 24 1.93 -4.68 24.82
C THR A 24 3.02 -3.76 24.25
N ALA A 25 2.72 -2.48 24.09
CA ALA A 25 3.63 -1.54 23.48
C ALA A 25 4.97 -1.50 24.22
N SER A 26 4.95 -1.39 25.55
CA SER A 26 6.17 -1.34 26.34
C SER A 26 6.96 -2.66 26.28
N ALA A 27 6.29 -3.82 26.27
CA ALA A 27 6.94 -5.12 26.11
C ALA A 27 7.58 -5.32 24.73
N ALA A 28 7.07 -4.62 23.71
CA ALA A 28 7.68 -4.56 22.37
C ALA A 28 8.74 -3.44 22.26
N GLY A 29 9.08 -2.78 23.36
CA GLY A 29 10.05 -1.69 23.41
C GLY A 29 9.56 -0.38 22.77
N VAL A 30 8.26 -0.16 22.75
CA VAL A 30 7.61 1.07 22.27
C VAL A 30 7.05 1.84 23.45
N ASP A 31 7.30 3.15 23.55
CA ASP A 31 6.71 3.99 24.59
C ASP A 31 5.19 4.17 24.33
N PRO A 32 4.32 3.67 25.22
CA PRO A 32 2.87 3.84 25.04
C PRO A 32 2.43 5.31 25.02
N ASP A 33 3.10 6.18 25.78
CA ASP A 33 2.74 7.60 25.84
C ASP A 33 3.06 8.31 24.49
N ALA A 34 4.07 7.86 23.75
CA ALA A 34 4.34 8.38 22.41
C ALA A 34 3.25 7.98 21.40
N VAL A 35 2.70 6.77 21.51
CA VAL A 35 1.57 6.33 20.67
C VAL A 35 0.31 7.15 20.99
N ILE A 36 0.04 7.42 22.28
CA ILE A 36 -1.07 8.29 22.73
C ILE A 36 -0.86 9.69 22.15
N GLY A 37 0.32 10.27 22.30
CA GLY A 37 0.66 11.61 21.78
C GLY A 37 0.47 11.70 20.27
N PHE A 38 0.87 10.68 19.52
CA PHE A 38 0.61 10.62 18.07
C PHE A 38 -0.90 10.67 17.74
N LEU A 39 -1.72 9.90 18.43
CA LEU A 39 -3.18 9.91 18.22
C LEU A 39 -3.78 11.26 18.58
N ASP A 40 -3.36 11.85 19.69
CA ASP A 40 -3.86 13.15 20.16
C ASP A 40 -3.49 14.27 19.18
N ASP A 41 -2.24 14.29 18.69
CA ASP A 41 -1.79 15.26 17.70
C ASP A 41 -2.55 15.12 16.37
N VAL A 42 -2.76 13.89 15.91
CA VAL A 42 -3.54 13.60 14.69
C VAL A 42 -4.99 14.09 14.81
N GLU A 43 -5.62 13.89 15.96
CA GLU A 43 -6.99 14.37 16.23
C GLU A 43 -7.03 15.89 16.37
N GLN A 44 -6.10 16.49 17.11
CA GLN A 44 -6.01 17.94 17.25
C GLN A 44 -5.78 18.64 15.90
N ALA A 45 -5.01 18.03 15.02
CA ALA A 45 -4.78 18.52 13.66
C ALA A 45 -5.96 18.28 12.71
N GLY A 46 -7.04 17.62 13.16
CA GLY A 46 -8.20 17.29 12.35
C GLY A 46 -7.86 16.37 11.17
N LEU A 47 -6.93 15.45 11.36
CA LEU A 47 -6.53 14.48 10.34
C LEU A 47 -7.41 13.25 10.39
N ASP A 48 -7.93 12.85 9.24
CA ASP A 48 -8.85 11.73 9.11
C ASP A 48 -8.08 10.39 9.02
N LEU A 49 -7.57 9.95 10.17
CA LEU A 49 -6.92 8.65 10.36
C LEU A 49 -7.99 7.60 10.67
N HIS A 50 -8.06 6.55 9.84
CA HIS A 50 -9.05 5.48 9.96
C HIS A 50 -8.57 4.27 10.75
N GLY A 51 -7.26 4.03 10.75
CA GLY A 51 -6.66 2.92 11.47
C GLY A 51 -5.15 2.89 11.29
N PHE A 52 -4.50 2.18 12.20
CA PHE A 52 -3.07 1.95 12.16
C PHE A 52 -2.69 0.62 12.79
N MET A 53 -1.52 0.12 12.44
CA MET A 53 -0.84 -1.00 13.09
C MET A 53 0.65 -0.67 13.20
N LEU A 54 1.21 -0.82 14.38
CA LEU A 54 2.62 -0.63 14.69
C LEU A 54 3.25 -1.96 15.08
N PHE A 55 4.23 -2.41 14.31
CA PHE A 55 5.01 -3.63 14.55
C PHE A 55 6.40 -3.28 15.08
N ARG A 56 6.85 -4.01 16.10
CA ARG A 56 8.22 -3.98 16.60
C ARG A 56 8.51 -5.24 17.40
N ASP A 57 9.78 -5.65 17.45
CA ASP A 57 10.25 -6.80 18.24
C ASP A 57 9.42 -8.08 18.01
N GLY A 58 9.17 -8.39 16.73
CA GLY A 58 8.49 -9.61 16.29
C GLY A 58 6.97 -9.63 16.53
N ALA A 59 6.35 -8.53 16.98
CA ALA A 59 4.93 -8.48 17.29
C ALA A 59 4.29 -7.12 16.94
N VAL A 60 2.97 -7.10 16.77
CA VAL A 60 2.18 -5.87 16.75
C VAL A 60 2.15 -5.31 18.18
N ALA A 61 2.70 -4.12 18.35
CA ALA A 61 2.85 -3.42 19.62
C ALA A 61 1.64 -2.52 19.94
N ALA A 62 1.01 -1.96 18.90
CA ALA A 62 -0.20 -1.14 19.01
C ALA A 62 -0.99 -1.21 17.72
N GLU A 63 -2.31 -1.16 17.82
CA GLU A 63 -3.20 -1.14 16.67
C GLU A 63 -4.58 -0.60 17.07
N GLY A 64 -5.25 0.05 16.12
CA GLY A 64 -6.61 0.55 16.33
C GLY A 64 -7.28 0.94 15.03
N TRP A 65 -8.61 0.93 15.05
CA TRP A 65 -9.45 1.37 13.92
C TRP A 65 -10.61 2.18 14.47
N ARG A 66 -10.83 3.31 13.87
CA ARG A 66 -11.94 4.20 14.16
C ARG A 66 -13.21 3.69 13.49
N TRP A 67 -14.35 3.70 14.17
CA TRP A 67 -15.62 3.35 13.54
C TRP A 67 -15.91 4.27 12.33
N PRO A 68 -16.41 3.79 11.14
CA PRO A 68 -16.89 2.43 10.85
C PRO A 68 -15.81 1.47 10.31
N TYR A 69 -14.53 1.82 10.42
CA TYR A 69 -13.42 1.00 9.95
C TYR A 69 -13.11 -0.13 10.93
N ALA A 70 -12.52 -1.22 10.43
CA ALA A 70 -12.19 -2.39 11.24
C ALA A 70 -11.02 -3.16 10.62
N ALA A 71 -10.33 -3.96 11.45
CA ALA A 71 -9.16 -4.74 11.06
C ALA A 71 -9.39 -5.63 9.82
N HIS A 72 -10.55 -6.28 9.75
CA HIS A 72 -10.91 -7.22 8.67
C HIS A 72 -11.43 -6.56 7.40
N ARG A 73 -11.65 -5.23 7.40
CA ARG A 73 -12.19 -4.52 6.23
C ARG A 73 -11.06 -4.14 5.28
N PRO A 74 -11.04 -4.70 4.05
CA PRO A 74 -10.04 -4.34 3.07
C PRO A 74 -10.27 -2.90 2.57
N ARG A 75 -9.20 -2.28 2.09
CA ARG A 75 -9.18 -0.92 1.56
C ARG A 75 -8.44 -0.89 0.24
N ASN A 76 -8.83 0.02 -0.65
CA ASN A 76 -8.01 0.30 -1.81
C ASN A 76 -6.71 0.96 -1.34
N LEU A 77 -5.59 0.28 -1.55
CA LEU A 77 -4.28 0.73 -1.13
C LEU A 77 -3.70 1.82 -2.03
N HIS A 78 -4.40 2.13 -3.15
CA HIS A 78 -3.93 3.11 -4.13
C HIS A 78 -2.49 2.83 -4.55
N SER A 79 -1.62 3.85 -4.50
CA SER A 79 -0.25 3.73 -5.01
C SER A 79 0.69 2.87 -4.15
N VAL A 80 0.27 2.36 -2.98
CA VAL A 80 1.05 1.31 -2.29
C VAL A 80 1.11 0.03 -3.15
N ALA A 81 0.15 -0.19 -4.04
CA ALA A 81 0.20 -1.26 -5.04
C ALA A 81 1.53 -1.30 -5.81
N LYS A 82 2.18 -0.15 -6.00
CA LYS A 82 3.49 -0.04 -6.66
C LYS A 82 4.59 -0.84 -5.95
N SER A 83 4.57 -0.86 -4.62
CA SER A 83 5.56 -1.63 -3.84
C SER A 83 5.31 -3.15 -3.95
N PHE A 84 4.05 -3.58 -4.11
CA PHE A 84 3.74 -4.97 -4.48
C PHE A 84 4.19 -5.28 -5.92
N THR A 85 4.01 -4.34 -6.85
CA THR A 85 4.50 -4.46 -8.22
C THR A 85 6.03 -4.61 -8.25
N ALA A 86 6.76 -3.80 -7.49
CA ALA A 86 8.20 -3.95 -7.35
C ALA A 86 8.59 -5.35 -6.84
N SER A 87 7.85 -5.86 -5.85
CA SER A 87 8.08 -7.21 -5.32
C SER A 87 7.88 -8.28 -6.41
N ALA A 88 6.87 -8.13 -7.28
CA ALA A 88 6.63 -9.04 -8.41
C ALA A 88 7.78 -8.99 -9.42
N ILE A 89 8.28 -7.79 -9.75
CA ILE A 89 9.42 -7.64 -10.66
C ILE A 89 10.68 -8.26 -10.05
N GLY A 90 10.94 -8.08 -8.76
CA GLY A 90 12.06 -8.74 -8.07
C GLY A 90 12.01 -10.25 -8.12
N LEU A 91 10.82 -10.82 -8.00
CA LEU A 91 10.60 -12.26 -8.16
C LEU A 91 10.86 -12.71 -9.60
N ALA A 92 10.39 -11.95 -10.60
CA ALA A 92 10.62 -12.26 -12.01
C ALA A 92 12.11 -12.17 -12.39
N VAL A 93 12.84 -11.21 -11.84
CA VAL A 93 14.31 -11.12 -12.02
C VAL A 93 15.00 -12.32 -11.38
N ARG A 94 14.65 -12.71 -10.17
CA ARG A 94 15.17 -13.92 -9.52
C ARG A 94 14.91 -15.19 -10.31
N GLU A 95 13.74 -15.29 -10.93
CA GLU A 95 13.36 -16.44 -11.75
C GLU A 95 14.00 -16.42 -13.16
N GLY A 96 14.80 -15.39 -13.47
CA GLY A 96 15.47 -15.24 -14.76
C GLY A 96 14.51 -14.87 -15.92
N LEU A 97 13.28 -14.47 -15.61
CA LEU A 97 12.26 -14.10 -16.60
C LEU A 97 12.48 -12.69 -17.16
N LEU A 98 13.14 -11.83 -16.40
CA LEU A 98 13.25 -10.41 -16.70
C LEU A 98 14.62 -9.87 -16.31
N ARG A 99 15.16 -8.97 -17.15
CA ARG A 99 16.37 -8.19 -16.87
C ARG A 99 16.01 -6.71 -16.75
N LEU A 100 16.66 -5.98 -15.86
CA LEU A 100 16.37 -4.56 -15.62
C LEU A 100 16.81 -3.67 -16.80
N ASP A 101 17.86 -4.05 -17.51
CA ASP A 101 18.38 -3.36 -18.69
C ASP A 101 17.63 -3.71 -19.99
N ALA A 102 16.62 -4.56 -19.94
CA ALA A 102 15.85 -4.93 -21.12
C ALA A 102 15.03 -3.74 -21.65
N PRO A 103 15.10 -3.43 -22.97
CA PRO A 103 14.30 -2.38 -23.58
C PRO A 103 12.82 -2.68 -23.50
N VAL A 104 12.02 -1.70 -23.03
CA VAL A 104 10.57 -1.85 -22.81
C VAL A 104 9.85 -2.19 -24.12
N ILE A 105 10.21 -1.54 -25.23
CA ILE A 105 9.56 -1.79 -26.53
C ILE A 105 9.80 -3.23 -27.04
N GLY A 106 10.88 -3.88 -26.62
CA GLY A 106 11.15 -5.27 -26.98
C GLY A 106 10.09 -6.26 -26.52
N PHE A 107 9.33 -5.93 -25.49
CA PHE A 107 8.21 -6.76 -25.03
C PHE A 107 6.91 -6.53 -25.84
N PHE A 108 6.83 -5.47 -26.64
CA PHE A 108 5.61 -5.04 -27.34
C PHE A 108 5.89 -4.67 -28.80
N PRO A 109 6.45 -5.58 -29.62
CA PRO A 109 6.82 -5.29 -31.01
C PRO A 109 5.63 -4.87 -31.88
N GLU A 110 4.39 -5.26 -31.51
CA GLU A 110 3.17 -4.85 -32.19
C GLU A 110 2.85 -3.36 -32.08
N PHE A 111 3.49 -2.64 -31.16
CA PHE A 111 3.35 -1.18 -30.99
C PHE A 111 4.58 -0.40 -31.48
N ALA A 112 5.41 -0.99 -32.35
CA ALA A 112 6.61 -0.34 -32.86
C ALA A 112 6.34 0.98 -33.60
N GLU A 113 5.18 1.12 -34.25
CA GLU A 113 4.78 2.37 -34.91
C GLU A 113 4.45 3.48 -33.91
N GLU A 114 3.67 3.18 -32.89
CA GLU A 114 3.35 4.11 -31.79
C GLU A 114 4.59 4.49 -30.98
N ALA A 115 5.53 3.57 -30.88
CA ALA A 115 6.80 3.75 -30.19
C ALA A 115 7.86 4.48 -31.02
N ARG A 116 7.54 4.87 -32.25
CA ARG A 116 8.50 5.53 -33.16
C ARG A 116 8.72 7.00 -32.77
N GLN A 117 9.44 7.18 -31.66
CA GLN A 117 9.91 8.48 -31.22
C GLN A 117 11.36 8.39 -30.73
N PRO A 118 12.18 9.45 -30.97
CA PRO A 118 13.59 9.44 -30.61
C PRO A 118 13.80 9.15 -29.11
N GLY A 119 14.69 8.21 -28.81
CA GLY A 119 15.11 7.87 -27.45
C GLY A 119 14.22 6.85 -26.73
N LEU A 120 13.05 6.50 -27.26
CA LEU A 120 12.16 5.53 -26.60
C LEU A 120 12.79 4.13 -26.58
N GLU A 121 13.59 3.77 -27.58
CA GLU A 121 14.32 2.52 -27.65
C GLU A 121 15.33 2.33 -26.50
N ALA A 122 15.76 3.42 -25.87
CA ALA A 122 16.64 3.38 -24.69
C ALA A 122 15.89 3.19 -23.38
N MET A 123 14.54 3.24 -23.37
CA MET A 123 13.77 3.04 -22.17
C MET A 123 13.85 1.59 -21.70
N THR A 124 14.31 1.37 -20.48
CA THR A 124 14.49 0.04 -19.89
C THR A 124 13.46 -0.22 -18.77
N VAL A 125 13.38 -1.47 -18.31
CA VAL A 125 12.58 -1.86 -17.13
C VAL A 125 13.01 -1.09 -15.88
N GLU A 126 14.31 -0.81 -15.73
CA GLU A 126 14.81 -0.02 -14.60
C GLU A 126 14.27 1.41 -14.63
N HIS A 127 14.15 2.03 -15.79
CA HIS A 127 13.54 3.36 -15.92
C HIS A 127 12.06 3.37 -15.51
N LEU A 128 11.33 2.27 -15.74
CA LEU A 128 9.97 2.12 -15.22
C LEU A 128 9.94 2.03 -13.68
N LEU A 129 10.85 1.24 -13.09
CA LEU A 129 10.95 1.06 -11.63
C LEU A 129 11.32 2.36 -10.92
N THR A 130 12.22 3.14 -11.51
CA THR A 130 12.76 4.38 -10.94
C THR A 130 11.97 5.63 -11.30
N MET A 131 10.82 5.49 -12.01
CA MET A 131 10.00 6.63 -12.46
C MET A 131 10.77 7.63 -13.32
N SER A 132 11.68 7.15 -14.18
CA SER A 132 12.52 8.00 -15.04
C SER A 132 12.33 7.71 -16.52
N VAL A 133 11.06 7.53 -16.93
CA VAL A 133 10.68 7.13 -18.30
C VAL A 133 10.82 8.24 -19.34
N GLY A 134 11.08 9.49 -18.95
CA GLY A 134 11.23 10.62 -19.85
C GLY A 134 9.97 11.40 -20.17
N HIS A 135 8.81 11.08 -19.56
CA HIS A 135 7.59 11.88 -19.70
C HIS A 135 7.73 13.22 -18.99
N GLU A 136 7.02 14.26 -19.47
CA GLU A 136 7.02 15.59 -18.83
C GLU A 136 6.30 15.59 -17.47
N SER A 137 5.19 14.83 -17.35
CA SER A 137 4.34 14.80 -16.17
C SER A 137 3.56 13.49 -16.05
N GLU A 138 2.85 13.30 -14.92
CA GLU A 138 1.88 12.20 -14.76
C GLU A 138 0.74 12.37 -15.77
N THR A 139 0.61 11.43 -16.70
CA THR A 139 -0.36 11.45 -17.79
C THR A 139 -1.41 10.35 -17.71
N SER A 140 -1.19 9.34 -16.88
CA SER A 140 -2.11 8.19 -16.78
C SER A 140 -3.28 8.47 -15.83
N GLY A 141 -3.04 8.60 -14.60
CA GLY A 141 -4.00 8.96 -13.53
C GLY A 141 -5.46 8.65 -13.82
N ALA A 142 -6.30 9.68 -13.69
CA ALA A 142 -7.73 9.58 -13.98
C ALA A 142 -8.04 9.51 -15.48
N VAL A 143 -7.15 10.01 -16.35
CA VAL A 143 -7.36 10.07 -17.80
C VAL A 143 -7.49 8.66 -18.39
N TRP A 144 -6.61 7.75 -18.01
CA TRP A 144 -6.62 6.39 -18.55
C TRP A 144 -7.85 5.58 -18.13
N ARG A 145 -8.48 5.88 -17.00
CA ARG A 145 -9.70 5.19 -16.56
C ARG A 145 -10.85 5.30 -17.53
N GLY A 146 -10.91 6.39 -18.29
CA GLY A 146 -11.89 6.62 -19.36
C GLY A 146 -11.57 5.85 -20.64
N ILE A 147 -10.33 5.42 -20.85
CA ILE A 147 -9.87 4.75 -22.06
C ILE A 147 -10.25 3.27 -22.00
N LYS A 148 -10.98 2.80 -22.99
CA LYS A 148 -11.44 1.40 -23.11
C LYS A 148 -10.58 0.58 -24.09
N THR A 149 -9.62 1.22 -24.74
CA THR A 149 -8.62 0.58 -25.62
C THR A 149 -7.36 0.26 -24.84
N SER A 150 -6.34 -0.27 -25.52
CA SER A 150 -5.08 -0.67 -24.88
C SER A 150 -4.36 0.49 -24.20
N TRP A 151 -4.11 0.36 -22.89
CA TRP A 151 -3.29 1.31 -22.13
C TRP A 151 -1.80 1.15 -22.44
N VAL A 152 -1.35 -0.04 -22.87
CA VAL A 152 0.01 -0.24 -23.39
C VAL A 152 0.23 0.62 -24.63
N ARG A 153 -0.73 0.62 -25.56
CA ARG A 153 -0.69 1.49 -26.74
C ARG A 153 -0.63 2.96 -26.35
N GLU A 154 -1.46 3.38 -25.39
CA GLU A 154 -1.50 4.78 -24.94
C GLU A 154 -0.18 5.20 -24.27
N PHE A 155 0.50 4.30 -23.58
CA PHE A 155 1.83 4.57 -23.02
C PHE A 155 2.82 4.97 -24.11
N PHE A 156 2.90 4.23 -25.21
CA PHE A 156 3.82 4.50 -26.29
C PHE A 156 3.50 5.76 -27.12
N LYS A 157 2.29 6.29 -26.98
CA LYS A 157 1.90 7.57 -27.60
C LYS A 157 2.30 8.80 -26.77
N ILE A 158 2.68 8.64 -25.51
CA ILE A 158 3.07 9.77 -24.67
C ILE A 158 4.42 10.29 -25.17
N PRO A 159 4.54 11.59 -25.54
CA PRO A 159 5.81 12.14 -25.98
C PRO A 159 6.87 12.11 -24.89
N LEU A 160 8.10 11.78 -25.27
CA LEU A 160 9.25 11.94 -24.39
C LEU A 160 9.69 13.41 -24.39
N ALA A 161 9.72 14.05 -23.24
CA ALA A 161 10.24 15.39 -23.03
C ALA A 161 11.71 15.35 -22.57
N HIS A 162 12.16 14.23 -22.03
CA HIS A 162 13.51 13.99 -21.53
C HIS A 162 14.00 12.62 -21.99
N ALA A 163 15.32 12.42 -21.98
CA ALA A 163 15.86 11.08 -22.19
C ALA A 163 15.44 10.14 -21.03
N PRO A 164 15.13 8.86 -21.32
CA PRO A 164 14.92 7.87 -20.26
C PRO A 164 16.13 7.81 -19.33
N GLY A 165 15.87 7.82 -18.01
CA GLY A 165 16.92 7.88 -16.97
C GLY A 165 17.37 9.28 -16.55
N GLU A 166 17.01 10.32 -17.28
CA GLU A 166 17.47 11.69 -17.02
C GLU A 166 16.74 12.36 -15.86
N ARG A 167 15.42 12.19 -15.76
CA ARG A 167 14.58 12.92 -14.82
C ARG A 167 13.56 12.03 -14.13
N PHE A 168 13.41 12.22 -12.83
CA PHE A 168 12.33 11.61 -12.06
C PHE A 168 10.99 12.32 -12.31
N VAL A 169 10.01 11.55 -12.81
CA VAL A 169 8.62 11.99 -12.95
C VAL A 169 7.71 10.86 -12.46
N TYR A 170 7.11 11.05 -11.29
CA TYR A 170 6.22 10.06 -10.72
C TYR A 170 5.00 9.82 -11.60
N THR A 171 4.86 8.60 -12.15
CA THR A 171 3.78 8.26 -13.07
C THR A 171 3.26 6.83 -12.85
N SER A 172 1.95 6.65 -12.80
CA SER A 172 1.33 5.34 -12.70
C SER A 172 1.41 4.55 -14.01
N ALA A 173 1.66 5.23 -15.13
CA ALA A 173 1.88 4.59 -16.42
C ALA A 173 3.10 3.66 -16.41
N ALA A 174 4.20 4.08 -15.74
CA ALA A 174 5.39 3.24 -15.58
C ALA A 174 5.08 1.93 -14.83
N SER A 175 4.31 2.02 -13.73
CA SER A 175 3.92 0.83 -12.97
C SER A 175 2.97 -0.08 -13.75
N TYR A 176 2.10 0.50 -14.60
CA TYR A 176 1.26 -0.28 -15.50
C TYR A 176 2.10 -1.07 -16.49
N MET A 177 3.13 -0.46 -17.08
CA MET A 177 4.02 -1.14 -18.02
C MET A 177 4.81 -2.28 -17.36
N LEU A 178 5.23 -2.13 -16.09
CA LEU A 178 5.82 -3.24 -15.33
C LEU A 178 4.85 -4.43 -15.21
N SER A 179 3.58 -4.14 -14.93
CA SER A 179 2.55 -5.17 -14.86
C SER A 179 2.27 -5.80 -16.22
N ALA A 180 2.20 -5.01 -17.28
CA ALA A 180 1.99 -5.49 -18.63
C ALA A 180 3.15 -6.39 -19.12
N ILE A 181 4.40 -6.00 -18.84
CA ILE A 181 5.58 -6.81 -19.15
C ILE A 181 5.50 -8.16 -18.43
N LEU A 182 5.22 -8.15 -17.12
CA LEU A 182 5.10 -9.39 -16.35
C LEU A 182 4.00 -10.30 -16.89
N THR A 183 2.82 -9.73 -17.17
CA THR A 183 1.70 -10.49 -17.76
C THR A 183 2.08 -11.09 -19.11
N ARG A 184 2.78 -10.32 -19.93
CA ARG A 184 3.27 -10.79 -21.24
C ARG A 184 4.25 -11.98 -21.14
N LEU A 185 5.17 -11.89 -20.18
CA LEU A 185 6.19 -12.94 -19.99
C LEU A 185 5.63 -14.21 -19.38
N THR A 186 4.63 -14.10 -18.50
CA THR A 186 4.15 -15.22 -17.70
C THR A 186 2.81 -15.78 -18.16
N GLY A 187 2.04 -15.02 -18.94
CA GLY A 187 0.65 -15.32 -19.27
C GLY A 187 -0.31 -15.20 -18.07
N GLN A 188 0.17 -14.67 -16.93
CA GLN A 188 -0.59 -14.49 -15.70
C GLN A 188 -0.80 -13.00 -15.42
N THR A 189 -1.92 -12.64 -14.79
CA THR A 189 -2.04 -11.31 -14.21
C THR A 189 -1.01 -11.13 -13.09
N MET A 190 -0.66 -9.90 -12.74
CA MET A 190 0.26 -9.65 -11.61
C MET A 190 -0.29 -10.22 -10.30
N HIS A 191 -1.61 -10.12 -10.09
CA HIS A 191 -2.29 -10.72 -8.95
C HIS A 191 -2.08 -12.24 -8.89
N ASP A 192 -2.35 -12.95 -10.00
CA ASP A 192 -2.20 -14.40 -10.05
C ASP A 192 -0.74 -14.85 -9.92
N TYR A 193 0.20 -14.06 -10.47
CA TYR A 193 1.63 -14.32 -10.32
C TYR A 193 2.11 -14.16 -8.87
N LEU A 194 1.62 -13.12 -8.17
CA LEU A 194 1.98 -12.86 -6.77
C LEU A 194 1.30 -13.82 -5.79
N LYS A 195 0.14 -14.36 -6.12
CA LYS A 195 -0.66 -15.18 -5.20
C LYS A 195 0.16 -16.31 -4.56
N PRO A 196 0.74 -17.28 -5.30
CA PRO A 196 1.54 -18.35 -4.70
C PRO A 196 2.93 -17.91 -4.24
N ARG A 197 3.43 -16.77 -4.72
CA ARG A 197 4.82 -16.32 -4.48
C ARG A 197 4.96 -15.36 -3.32
N LEU A 198 3.93 -14.57 -3.06
CA LEU A 198 3.93 -13.51 -2.04
C LEU A 198 2.71 -13.59 -1.11
N PHE A 199 1.49 -13.57 -1.66
CA PHE A 199 0.29 -13.47 -0.83
C PHE A 199 0.08 -14.69 0.06
N GLU A 200 0.09 -15.88 -0.49
CA GLU A 200 -0.04 -17.12 0.27
C GLU A 200 1.09 -17.31 1.31
N PRO A 201 2.38 -17.13 0.98
CA PRO A 201 3.45 -17.21 1.96
C PRO A 201 3.30 -16.25 3.14
N LEU A 202 2.76 -15.04 2.91
CA LEU A 202 2.51 -14.05 3.95
C LEU A 202 1.17 -14.26 4.67
N GLY A 203 0.37 -15.24 4.27
CA GLY A 203 -0.98 -15.42 4.78
C GLY A 203 -1.88 -14.21 4.49
N ILE A 204 -1.70 -13.59 3.32
CA ILE A 204 -2.59 -12.56 2.78
C ILE A 204 -3.72 -13.28 2.04
N ALA A 205 -4.97 -12.95 2.38
CA ALA A 205 -6.14 -13.58 1.80
C ALA A 205 -7.30 -12.58 1.70
N GLY A 206 -8.11 -12.72 0.65
CA GLY A 206 -9.23 -11.82 0.38
C GLY A 206 -8.81 -10.51 -0.28
N GLU A 207 -7.57 -10.44 -0.75
CA GLU A 207 -7.08 -9.37 -1.61
C GLU A 207 -7.71 -9.45 -3.01
N ALA A 208 -7.85 -8.32 -3.67
CA ALA A 208 -8.31 -8.22 -5.04
C ALA A 208 -7.57 -7.09 -5.77
N TRP A 209 -7.42 -7.23 -7.07
CA TRP A 209 -6.77 -6.22 -7.89
C TRP A 209 -7.60 -5.90 -9.13
N ASP A 210 -7.86 -4.62 -9.38
CA ASP A 210 -8.54 -4.16 -10.60
C ASP A 210 -7.84 -4.70 -11.85
N VAL A 211 -8.59 -4.81 -12.95
CA VAL A 211 -8.08 -5.25 -14.26
C VAL A 211 -8.36 -4.15 -15.29
N GLY A 212 -7.33 -3.75 -16.02
CA GLY A 212 -7.42 -2.79 -17.12
C GLY A 212 -7.87 -3.41 -18.44
N PRO A 213 -7.99 -2.59 -19.49
CA PRO A 213 -8.51 -3.03 -20.81
C PRO A 213 -7.67 -4.11 -21.49
N ASP A 214 -6.37 -4.18 -21.19
CA ASP A 214 -5.45 -5.19 -21.76
C ASP A 214 -5.49 -6.54 -20.98
N GLY A 215 -6.41 -6.70 -20.02
CA GLY A 215 -6.42 -7.87 -19.14
C GLY A 215 -5.30 -7.83 -18.08
N VAL A 216 -4.72 -6.66 -17.85
CA VAL A 216 -3.55 -6.42 -16.98
C VAL A 216 -3.99 -5.69 -15.71
N ASN A 217 -3.45 -6.08 -14.56
CA ASN A 217 -3.65 -5.29 -13.34
C ASN A 217 -2.95 -3.92 -13.49
N PRO A 218 -3.52 -2.82 -12.98
CA PRO A 218 -2.93 -1.48 -13.13
C PRO A 218 -1.51 -1.32 -12.56
N GLY A 219 -1.06 -2.21 -11.67
CA GLY A 219 0.26 -2.17 -11.07
C GLY A 219 0.51 -0.97 -10.16
N GLY A 220 0.06 0.21 -10.56
CA GLY A 220 0.23 1.46 -9.82
C GLY A 220 -0.89 1.81 -8.84
N ASN A 221 -2.00 1.07 -8.86
CA ASN A 221 -3.19 1.25 -8.01
C ASN A 221 -4.14 0.06 -8.15
N GLY A 222 -5.33 0.15 -7.52
CA GLY A 222 -6.40 -0.83 -7.69
C GLY A 222 -6.26 -2.10 -6.85
N LEU A 223 -5.19 -2.26 -6.07
CA LEU A 223 -5.06 -3.35 -5.10
C LEU A 223 -5.88 -3.03 -3.86
N VAL A 224 -6.72 -3.98 -3.46
CA VAL A 224 -7.54 -3.93 -2.25
C VAL A 224 -7.02 -4.98 -1.28
N ALA A 225 -6.67 -4.56 -0.04
CA ALA A 225 -6.17 -5.43 1.00
C ALA A 225 -6.40 -4.80 2.39
N THR A 226 -6.13 -5.55 3.47
CA THR A 226 -6.30 -5.07 4.85
C THR A 226 -5.10 -4.26 5.34
N THR A 227 -5.24 -3.59 6.49
CA THR A 227 -4.10 -2.91 7.15
C THR A 227 -3.03 -3.91 7.57
N ALA A 228 -3.41 -5.10 7.98
CA ALA A 228 -2.47 -6.17 8.33
C ALA A 228 -1.65 -6.63 7.12
N ASP A 229 -2.27 -6.74 5.94
CA ASP A 229 -1.57 -7.13 4.71
C ASP A 229 -0.57 -6.05 4.27
N LEU A 230 -0.94 -4.79 4.44
CA LEU A 230 -0.06 -3.66 4.22
C LEU A 230 1.14 -3.69 5.20
N LEU A 231 0.89 -3.99 6.47
CA LEU A 231 1.93 -4.14 7.49
C LEU A 231 2.89 -5.30 7.16
N LYS A 232 2.35 -6.45 6.71
CA LYS A 232 3.15 -7.62 6.32
C LYS A 232 4.12 -7.32 5.17
N LEU A 233 3.72 -6.50 4.20
CA LEU A 233 4.63 -6.03 3.16
C LEU A 233 5.81 -5.27 3.76
N GLY A 234 5.56 -4.36 4.70
CA GLY A 234 6.62 -3.62 5.39
C GLY A 234 7.53 -4.52 6.23
N ILE A 235 6.96 -5.48 6.97
CA ILE A 235 7.73 -6.44 7.77
C ILE A 235 8.61 -7.30 6.87
N LEU A 236 8.09 -7.77 5.73
CA LEU A 236 8.87 -8.53 4.76
C LEU A 236 10.11 -7.75 4.28
N HIS A 237 9.95 -6.46 4.01
CA HIS A 237 11.06 -5.60 3.59
C HIS A 237 12.00 -5.27 4.75
N LEU A 238 11.49 -5.07 5.97
CA LEU A 238 12.31 -4.92 7.17
C LEU A 238 13.22 -6.14 7.42
N GLN A 239 12.75 -7.32 7.07
CA GLN A 239 13.46 -8.59 7.26
C GLN A 239 14.24 -9.04 6.00
N ASP A 240 14.67 -8.11 5.15
CA ASP A 240 15.41 -8.42 3.91
C ASP A 240 14.72 -9.49 3.05
N GLY A 241 13.40 -9.49 3.01
CA GLY A 241 12.61 -10.42 2.20
C GLY A 241 12.39 -11.79 2.84
N ALA A 242 12.80 -12.00 4.07
CA ALA A 242 12.52 -13.23 4.82
C ALA A 242 11.16 -13.16 5.54
N TRP A 243 10.45 -14.28 5.56
CA TRP A 243 9.18 -14.43 6.27
C TRP A 243 9.09 -15.79 6.93
N GLN A 244 8.98 -15.83 8.26
CA GLN A 244 8.88 -17.08 9.05
C GLN A 244 9.97 -18.12 8.68
N GLY A 245 11.21 -17.66 8.52
CA GLY A 245 12.36 -18.51 8.18
C GLY A 245 12.49 -18.88 6.70
N ARG A 246 11.56 -18.43 5.84
CA ARG A 246 11.59 -18.65 4.39
C ARG A 246 12.00 -17.37 3.66
N GLN A 247 12.92 -17.45 2.69
CA GLN A 247 13.23 -16.33 1.79
C GLN A 247 12.13 -16.18 0.73
N VAL A 248 11.30 -15.16 0.86
CA VAL A 248 10.21 -14.83 -0.07
C VAL A 248 10.70 -13.91 -1.18
N LEU A 249 11.35 -12.80 -0.82
CA LEU A 249 12.00 -11.89 -1.79
C LEU A 249 13.53 -12.01 -1.70
N PRO A 250 14.28 -11.82 -2.79
CA PRO A 250 15.74 -11.78 -2.73
C PRO A 250 16.23 -10.63 -1.83
N PRO A 251 17.19 -10.86 -0.92
CA PRO A 251 17.69 -9.80 -0.04
C PRO A 251 18.30 -8.63 -0.83
N ASP A 252 19.05 -8.94 -1.90
CA ASP A 252 19.66 -7.90 -2.76
C ASP A 252 18.60 -7.04 -3.46
N TRP A 253 17.47 -7.65 -3.84
CA TRP A 253 16.34 -6.92 -4.40
C TRP A 253 15.73 -5.96 -3.38
N VAL A 254 15.47 -6.44 -2.16
CA VAL A 254 14.91 -5.60 -1.10
C VAL A 254 15.81 -4.41 -0.85
N ARG A 255 17.13 -4.62 -0.68
CA ARG A 255 18.11 -3.54 -0.51
C ARG A 255 18.17 -2.58 -1.68
N ALA A 256 18.07 -3.08 -2.92
CA ALA A 256 18.03 -2.23 -4.10
C ALA A 256 16.73 -1.41 -4.16
N ALA A 257 15.59 -2.04 -3.88
CA ALA A 257 14.28 -1.39 -3.96
C ALA A 257 14.08 -0.28 -2.91
N THR A 258 14.70 -0.42 -1.74
CA THR A 258 14.50 0.48 -0.59
C THR A 258 15.61 1.51 -0.38
N ARG A 259 16.47 1.72 -1.38
CA ARG A 259 17.46 2.80 -1.44
C ARG A 259 17.24 3.65 -2.68
N ALA A 260 17.78 4.85 -2.69
CA ALA A 260 17.73 5.75 -3.84
C ALA A 260 18.30 5.08 -5.10
N GLN A 261 17.56 5.20 -6.20
CA GLN A 261 17.90 4.68 -7.51
C GLN A 261 17.60 5.71 -8.60
N GLY A 262 18.34 5.65 -9.70
CA GLY A 262 18.14 6.57 -10.81
C GLY A 262 18.37 8.04 -10.43
N PRO A 263 17.65 8.99 -11.05
CA PRO A 263 17.89 10.42 -10.90
C PRO A 263 17.31 11.03 -9.61
N SER A 264 16.57 10.28 -8.79
CA SER A 264 15.96 10.77 -7.55
C SER A 264 16.71 10.30 -6.32
N ALA A 265 17.10 11.22 -5.44
CA ALA A 265 17.64 10.87 -4.13
C ALA A 265 16.59 10.32 -3.15
N GLY A 266 15.29 10.53 -3.44
CA GLY A 266 14.18 10.14 -2.55
C GLY A 266 13.31 8.99 -3.06
N TYR A 267 13.78 8.21 -4.07
CA TYR A 267 12.99 7.13 -4.64
C TYR A 267 13.86 5.93 -5.06
N GLY A 268 13.42 4.75 -4.73
CA GLY A 268 14.02 3.48 -5.12
C GLY A 268 13.20 2.77 -6.20
N TYR A 269 13.11 1.44 -6.14
CA TYR A 269 12.22 0.68 -7.02
C TYR A 269 10.81 0.65 -6.44
N GLN A 270 10.00 1.67 -6.80
CA GLN A 270 8.60 1.86 -6.39
C GLN A 270 8.43 2.02 -4.86
N TRP A 271 9.46 2.53 -4.16
CA TRP A 271 9.46 2.90 -2.76
C TRP A 271 9.97 4.33 -2.60
N TRP A 272 9.32 5.12 -1.74
CA TRP A 272 9.83 6.40 -1.27
C TRP A 272 10.95 6.15 -0.26
N VAL A 273 12.04 6.89 -0.38
CA VAL A 273 13.23 6.77 0.48
C VAL A 273 13.47 8.12 1.15
N TYR A 274 13.82 8.11 2.42
CA TYR A 274 14.04 9.32 3.21
C TYR A 274 15.48 9.41 3.71
N ASP A 275 15.93 10.64 4.06
CA ASP A 275 17.29 10.91 4.52
C ASP A 275 17.59 10.27 5.89
N ASP A 276 16.55 9.93 6.67
CA ASP A 276 16.63 9.23 7.95
C ASP A 276 16.73 7.70 7.82
N ALA A 277 17.13 7.21 6.66
CA ALA A 277 17.21 5.79 6.32
C ALA A 277 15.87 5.03 6.38
N THR A 278 14.75 5.71 6.59
CA THR A 278 13.42 5.10 6.50
C THR A 278 12.95 5.05 5.05
N TYR A 279 12.01 4.17 4.76
CA TYR A 279 11.37 4.11 3.44
C TYR A 279 9.89 3.78 3.58
N ALA A 280 9.10 4.14 2.56
CA ALA A 280 7.65 3.98 2.62
C ALA A 280 7.01 3.65 1.27
N GLY A 281 5.99 2.79 1.29
CA GLY A 281 4.98 2.71 0.27
C GLY A 281 3.85 3.69 0.60
N ILE A 282 3.49 4.60 -0.34
CA ILE A 282 2.52 5.66 -0.10
C ILE A 282 1.44 5.65 -1.17
N GLY A 283 0.18 5.58 -0.75
CA GLY A 283 -1.00 5.68 -1.58
C GLY A 283 -1.81 6.95 -1.32
N LYS A 284 -2.64 7.31 -2.30
CA LYS A 284 -3.56 8.44 -2.20
C LYS A 284 -4.40 8.33 -0.93
N PHE A 285 -4.76 9.45 -0.34
CA PHE A 285 -5.49 9.55 0.92
C PHE A 285 -4.76 9.00 2.15
N VAL A 286 -3.44 8.78 2.03
CA VAL A 286 -2.59 8.27 3.10
C VAL A 286 -2.92 6.83 3.50
N GLN A 287 -2.90 5.94 2.50
CA GLN A 287 -2.62 4.54 2.72
C GLN A 287 -1.08 4.45 2.74
N MET A 288 -0.47 4.08 3.85
CA MET A 288 1.00 4.13 3.96
C MET A 288 1.52 2.97 4.79
N VAL A 289 2.63 2.41 4.36
CA VAL A 289 3.50 1.59 5.19
C VAL A 289 4.88 2.25 5.26
N ARG A 290 5.34 2.59 6.45
CA ARG A 290 6.67 3.14 6.70
C ARG A 290 7.50 2.17 7.52
N VAL A 291 8.71 1.93 7.05
CA VAL A 291 9.67 1.03 7.67
C VAL A 291 10.78 1.85 8.31
N TYR A 292 11.14 1.50 9.54
CA TYR A 292 12.20 2.10 10.34
C TYR A 292 13.28 1.04 10.60
N PRO A 293 14.22 0.81 9.65
CA PRO A 293 15.16 -0.30 9.74
C PRO A 293 16.02 -0.27 10.98
N GLU A 294 16.56 0.90 11.35
CA GLU A 294 17.41 1.06 12.54
C GLU A 294 16.70 0.76 13.86
N HIS A 295 15.37 0.82 13.86
CA HIS A 295 14.53 0.58 15.04
C HIS A 295 13.83 -0.78 15.00
N GLY A 296 13.99 -1.56 13.95
CA GLY A 296 13.29 -2.82 13.77
C GLY A 296 11.76 -2.67 13.80
N ALA A 297 11.24 -1.55 13.28
CA ALA A 297 9.83 -1.20 13.40
C ALA A 297 9.17 -0.93 12.04
N VAL A 298 7.85 -1.17 11.98
CA VAL A 298 7.01 -0.88 10.82
C VAL A 298 5.70 -0.26 11.27
N LEU A 299 5.30 0.84 10.66
CA LEU A 299 4.01 1.49 10.88
C LEU A 299 3.18 1.45 9.61
N ALA A 300 2.04 0.80 9.67
CA ALA A 300 1.01 0.85 8.62
C ALA A 300 -0.13 1.75 9.07
N VAL A 301 -0.57 2.66 8.19
CA VAL A 301 -1.70 3.56 8.44
C VAL A 301 -2.66 3.56 7.26
N ILE A 302 -3.94 3.74 7.56
CA ILE A 302 -5.01 3.97 6.58
C ILE A 302 -5.79 5.23 6.96
N GLY A 303 -6.14 6.05 5.97
CA GLY A 303 -6.83 7.31 6.24
C GLY A 303 -7.54 7.90 5.01
N ALA A 304 -8.05 9.13 5.14
CA ALA A 304 -8.66 9.91 4.06
C ALA A 304 -8.14 11.36 4.03
N MET A 305 -6.83 11.54 4.05
CA MET A 305 -6.16 12.83 4.06
C MET A 305 -5.69 13.25 2.66
N LYS A 306 -5.67 14.57 2.39
CA LYS A 306 -5.11 15.12 1.14
C LYS A 306 -3.58 15.16 1.18
N GLY A 307 -2.93 13.99 1.03
CA GLY A 307 -1.47 13.87 0.95
C GLY A 307 -0.81 13.51 2.28
N SER A 308 0.30 12.80 2.18
CA SER A 308 1.08 12.30 3.31
C SER A 308 1.84 13.43 4.03
N SER A 309 2.10 14.55 3.38
CA SER A 309 2.76 15.72 3.97
C SER A 309 2.06 16.28 5.21
N ARG A 310 0.77 16.00 5.37
CA ARG A 310 0.03 16.38 6.58
C ARG A 310 0.26 15.42 7.75
N LEU A 311 0.46 14.13 7.50
CA LEU A 311 0.62 13.11 8.54
C LEU A 311 2.08 12.89 8.93
N VAL A 312 3.00 12.93 7.96
CA VAL A 312 4.43 12.62 8.19
C VAL A 312 5.07 13.46 9.30
N PRO A 313 4.80 14.77 9.44
CA PRO A 313 5.34 15.56 10.56
C PRO A 313 4.94 15.00 11.94
N HIS A 314 3.67 14.58 12.11
CA HIS A 314 3.19 13.97 13.35
C HIS A 314 3.83 12.60 13.60
N MET A 315 4.01 11.79 12.54
CA MET A 315 4.75 10.53 12.67
C MET A 315 6.20 10.79 13.12
N ASN A 316 6.89 11.75 12.52
CA ASN A 316 8.29 12.08 12.85
C ASN A 316 8.45 12.65 14.26
N ALA A 317 7.43 13.34 14.80
CA ALA A 317 7.46 13.89 16.15
C ALA A 317 7.45 12.80 17.23
N HIS A 318 6.87 11.63 16.94
CA HIS A 318 6.64 10.59 17.94
C HIS A 318 7.45 9.31 17.70
N PHE A 319 7.47 8.76 16.48
CA PHE A 319 7.90 7.38 16.28
C PHE A 319 9.41 7.11 16.34
N PRO A 320 10.34 7.92 15.85
CA PRO A 320 11.75 7.58 16.12
C PRO A 320 12.04 7.57 17.64
N ALA A 321 11.50 8.54 18.39
CA ALA A 321 11.72 8.68 19.82
C ALA A 321 10.96 7.62 20.66
N ALA A 322 9.87 7.06 20.14
CA ALA A 322 9.09 6.03 20.82
C ALA A 322 9.82 4.68 20.95
N PHE A 323 10.85 4.46 20.13
CA PHE A 323 11.51 3.16 20.06
C PHE A 323 12.69 3.05 21.03
N GLY A 324 12.88 1.86 21.62
CA GLY A 324 14.01 1.58 22.49
C GLY A 324 13.71 1.65 23.99
N VAL A 325 12.44 1.61 24.38
CA VAL A 325 12.06 1.47 25.80
C VAL A 325 12.59 0.15 26.34
N SER A 326 13.33 0.22 27.44
CA SER A 326 14.04 -0.93 27.99
C SER A 326 13.20 -1.75 28.98
N ASN A 327 12.23 -1.11 29.65
CA ASN A 327 11.44 -1.74 30.70
C ASN A 327 9.94 -1.68 30.38
N PRO A 328 9.24 -2.82 30.41
CA PRO A 328 7.80 -2.85 30.34
C PRO A 328 7.14 -2.00 31.44
N ASP A 329 6.10 -1.26 31.09
CA ASP A 329 5.33 -0.42 32.00
C ASP A 329 3.82 -0.72 31.84
N ALA A 330 3.30 -1.55 32.72
CA ALA A 330 1.90 -1.98 32.67
C ALA A 330 0.90 -0.82 32.87
N ALA A 331 1.29 0.24 33.60
CA ALA A 331 0.41 1.40 33.80
C ALA A 331 0.30 2.23 32.53
N LYS A 332 1.40 2.43 31.84
CA LYS A 332 1.40 3.09 30.51
C LYS A 332 0.65 2.27 29.46
N ASP A 333 0.87 0.94 29.41
CA ASP A 333 0.15 0.04 28.52
C ASP A 333 -1.37 0.08 28.77
N ALA A 334 -1.81 0.12 30.02
CA ALA A 334 -3.22 0.25 30.37
C ALA A 334 -3.81 1.59 29.90
N ARG A 335 -3.07 2.71 29.99
CA ARG A 335 -3.51 4.00 29.46
C ARG A 335 -3.67 3.97 27.95
N LEU A 336 -2.69 3.37 27.23
CA LEU A 336 -2.76 3.20 25.79
C LEU A 336 -3.97 2.35 25.39
N ALA A 337 -4.20 1.22 26.07
CA ALA A 337 -5.36 0.37 25.80
C ALA A 337 -6.68 1.11 25.99
N ALA A 338 -6.80 1.90 27.05
CA ALA A 338 -7.98 2.74 27.29
C ALA A 338 -8.15 3.81 26.19
N ARG A 339 -7.04 4.47 25.76
CA ARG A 339 -7.07 5.47 24.70
C ARG A 339 -7.49 4.88 23.35
N LEU A 340 -6.99 3.70 23.01
CA LEU A 340 -7.36 2.99 21.78
C LEU A 340 -8.82 2.55 21.79
N ALA A 341 -9.33 2.07 22.94
CA ALA A 341 -10.72 1.71 23.09
C ALA A 341 -11.65 2.94 22.92
N ALA A 342 -11.28 4.08 23.52
CA ALA A 342 -12.01 5.34 23.34
C ALA A 342 -12.01 5.76 21.87
N TRP A 343 -10.85 5.75 21.21
CA TRP A 343 -10.70 6.13 19.80
C TRP A 343 -11.55 5.28 18.85
N GLN A 344 -11.66 3.97 19.12
CA GLN A 344 -12.50 3.07 18.34
C GLN A 344 -13.98 3.47 18.36
N HIS A 345 -14.47 4.05 19.43
CA HIS A 345 -15.89 4.34 19.67
C HIS A 345 -16.25 5.82 19.47
N GLU A 346 -15.32 6.73 19.32
CA GLU A 346 -15.56 8.17 19.27
C GLU A 346 -16.63 8.58 18.24
N ASP A 347 -16.66 7.96 17.06
CA ASP A 347 -17.63 8.28 16.01
C ASP A 347 -18.95 7.52 16.14
N ALA A 348 -19.04 6.47 16.98
CA ALA A 348 -20.27 5.71 17.17
C ALA A 348 -21.35 6.56 17.88
N ALA A 349 -20.93 7.53 18.70
CA ALA A 349 -21.81 8.45 19.43
C ALA A 349 -21.99 9.81 18.72
N ALA A 350 -21.12 10.14 17.75
CA ALA A 350 -21.27 11.37 16.99
C ALA A 350 -22.39 11.21 15.96
N PRO A 351 -23.38 12.13 15.90
CA PRO A 351 -24.32 12.12 14.80
C PRO A 351 -23.52 12.23 13.49
N TRP A 352 -23.73 11.30 12.58
CA TRP A 352 -23.07 11.30 11.29
C TRP A 352 -23.24 12.68 10.65
N LYS A 353 -22.16 13.43 10.56
CA LYS A 353 -22.12 14.69 9.84
C LYS A 353 -22.17 14.37 8.36
N ALA A 354 -23.35 14.01 7.87
CA ALA A 354 -23.59 13.91 6.45
C ALA A 354 -23.19 15.24 5.79
N PRO A 355 -22.56 15.22 4.62
CA PRO A 355 -22.26 16.45 3.87
C PRO A 355 -23.53 17.09 3.30
N PHE A 356 -24.68 16.86 3.91
CA PHE A 356 -25.99 17.36 3.51
C PHE A 356 -26.26 18.69 4.16
N GLN A 357 -26.74 19.62 3.36
CA GLN A 357 -27.11 20.96 3.83
C GLN A 357 -28.09 20.87 5.00
N ALA A 358 -27.84 21.68 6.03
CA ALA A 358 -28.74 21.81 7.14
C ALA A 358 -30.16 22.13 6.66
N GLY A 359 -31.15 21.26 6.95
CA GLY A 359 -32.53 21.41 6.57
C GLY A 359 -33.17 20.24 5.81
N GLN A 360 -32.41 19.22 5.42
CA GLN A 360 -33.00 18.02 4.80
C GLN A 360 -33.51 17.03 5.85
N THR A 361 -34.78 16.65 5.73
CA THR A 361 -35.37 15.63 6.63
C THR A 361 -35.03 14.20 6.15
N PRO A 362 -35.04 13.19 7.06
CA PRO A 362 -34.85 11.78 6.68
C PRO A 362 -35.82 11.29 5.60
N ALA A 363 -37.03 11.86 5.52
CA ALA A 363 -38.02 11.54 4.49
C ALA A 363 -37.62 12.07 3.09
N GLN A 364 -36.93 13.21 3.03
CA GLN A 364 -36.39 13.77 1.78
C GLN A 364 -35.18 12.97 1.28
N LEU A 365 -34.35 12.47 2.20
CA LEU A 365 -33.20 11.61 1.88
C LEU A 365 -33.64 10.25 1.29
N ARG A 366 -34.77 9.69 1.74
CA ARG A 366 -35.33 8.43 1.19
C ARG A 366 -35.82 8.56 -0.27
N ARG A 367 -35.99 9.78 -0.80
CA ARG A 367 -36.39 10.05 -2.19
C ARG A 367 -35.21 10.30 -3.13
N LEU A 368 -33.99 10.41 -2.61
CA LEU A 368 -32.80 10.56 -3.43
C LEU A 368 -32.44 9.18 -4.02
N ARG A 369 -32.67 9.03 -5.31
CA ARG A 369 -32.08 7.91 -6.07
C ARG A 369 -30.66 8.31 -6.41
N PHE A 370 -29.71 7.65 -5.77
CA PHE A 370 -28.31 7.71 -6.20
C PHE A 370 -28.16 6.74 -7.36
N THR A 371 -28.00 7.27 -8.56
CA THR A 371 -27.54 6.47 -9.70
C THR A 371 -26.01 6.44 -9.59
N ALA A 372 -25.43 5.32 -9.26
CA ALA A 372 -24.00 5.11 -9.38
C ALA A 372 -23.67 5.10 -10.87
N THR A 373 -23.24 6.25 -11.40
CA THR A 373 -22.53 6.26 -12.68
C THR A 373 -21.21 5.56 -12.47
N ASP A 374 -20.80 4.76 -13.46
CA ASP A 374 -19.57 3.96 -13.53
C ASP A 374 -18.49 4.43 -12.54
N ASN A 375 -18.40 3.79 -11.40
CA ASN A 375 -17.38 4.05 -10.41
C ASN A 375 -16.38 2.90 -10.37
N ALA A 376 -15.12 3.23 -10.13
CA ALA A 376 -14.01 2.27 -10.11
C ALA A 376 -14.14 1.16 -9.04
N GLN A 377 -15.23 1.14 -8.28
CA GLN A 377 -15.48 0.19 -7.18
C GLN A 377 -16.61 -0.79 -7.50
N GLY A 378 -17.20 -0.73 -8.71
CA GLY A 378 -18.24 -1.66 -9.15
C GLY A 378 -19.54 -1.60 -8.32
N ILE A 379 -19.81 -0.48 -7.63
CA ILE A 379 -21.04 -0.29 -6.87
C ILE A 379 -22.15 0.00 -7.89
N THR A 380 -22.97 -1.00 -8.13
CA THR A 380 -24.23 -0.85 -8.88
C THR A 380 -25.35 -0.58 -7.89
N GLY A 381 -26.02 0.54 -8.06
CA GLY A 381 -27.21 0.93 -7.28
C GLY A 381 -28.47 0.17 -7.69
#